data_853bcb3af4b649ba828026fd263e228f
#
_entry.id   853bcb3af4b649ba828026fd263e228f
#
_cell.length_a   1.000
_cell.length_b   1.000
_cell.length_c   1.000
_cell.angle_alpha   90.00
_cell.angle_beta   90.00
_cell.angle_gamma   90.00
#
_symmetry.space_group_name_H-M   'P 1'
#
loop_
_entity.id
_entity.type
_entity.pdbx_description
1 polymer ?
#
loop_
_entity_poly.entity_id
_entity_poly.type
_entity_poly.pdbx_seq_one_letter_code
_entity_poly.pdbx_strand_id
1 'polypeptide(L)'
;GFAYVVTTTGCDKNLVKFLAAPLNKLGILLIPATTIITSFINVAIPSASGCAAAVGATFIPVMIRAGIRPAAAGAAVLMGTFGSNISPGTSHNSVVAKIANMDMMDLISLHTPYSIAMVLIGAVGLTIVCLILRDNKPTAKELEDYYTSADHSGGIERINPLKAIAPLVPL
;
A
#
# COMPACT_ATOMS: atom_id res chain seq x y z
N GLY A 1 6.67 20.34 -1.98
CA GLY A 1 6.00 19.83 -3.16
C GLY A 1 4.69 19.11 -2.81
N PHE A 2 4.00 18.59 -3.80
CA PHE A 2 2.66 17.95 -3.68
C PHE A 2 2.59 16.88 -2.58
N ALA A 3 3.60 16.01 -2.47
CA ALA A 3 3.67 15.00 -1.41
C ALA A 3 3.61 15.60 0.00
N TYR A 4 4.25 16.74 0.24
CA TYR A 4 4.22 17.43 1.53
C TYR A 4 2.81 17.95 1.87
N VAL A 5 2.12 18.50 0.87
CA VAL A 5 0.74 19.02 1.05
C VAL A 5 -0.23 17.87 1.35
N VAL A 6 -0.11 16.75 0.64
CA VAL A 6 -0.95 15.56 0.86
C VAL A 6 -0.75 14.98 2.27
N THR A 7 0.49 14.93 2.75
CA THR A 7 0.81 14.43 4.10
C THR A 7 0.34 15.39 5.19
N THR A 8 0.55 16.70 5.02
CA THR A 8 0.15 17.71 6.03
C THR A 8 -1.35 17.90 6.14
N THR A 9 -2.10 17.67 5.05
CA THR A 9 -3.57 17.75 5.04
C THR A 9 -4.25 16.47 5.54
N GLY A 10 -3.49 15.38 5.74
CA GLY A 10 -4.02 14.08 6.16
C GLY A 10 -4.93 13.41 5.11
N CYS A 11 -4.86 13.86 3.86
CA CYS A 11 -5.64 13.29 2.75
C CYS A 11 -5.23 11.85 2.46
N ASP A 12 -3.93 11.55 2.57
CA ASP A 12 -3.37 10.21 2.47
C ASP A 12 -4.01 9.24 3.46
N LYS A 13 -4.10 9.62 4.74
CA LYS A 13 -4.71 8.81 5.80
C LYS A 13 -6.20 8.54 5.54
N ASN A 14 -6.94 9.53 5.05
CA ASN A 14 -8.37 9.38 4.77
C ASN A 14 -8.61 8.49 3.54
N LEU A 15 -7.80 8.60 2.49
CA LEU A 15 -7.85 7.73 1.31
C LEU A 15 -7.62 6.27 1.70
N VAL A 16 -6.57 6.01 2.49
CA VAL A 16 -6.24 4.67 2.96
C VAL A 16 -7.36 4.08 3.81
N LYS A 17 -7.91 4.85 4.76
CA LYS A 17 -9.04 4.41 5.61
C LYS A 17 -10.30 4.10 4.79
N PHE A 18 -10.61 4.91 3.80
CA PHE A 18 -11.76 4.71 2.91
C PHE A 18 -11.65 3.39 2.14
N LEU A 19 -10.46 3.10 1.60
CA LEU A 19 -10.20 1.86 0.87
C LEU A 19 -10.14 0.62 1.79
N ALA A 20 -9.80 0.81 3.08
CA ALA A 20 -9.76 -0.29 4.05
C ALA A 20 -11.15 -0.71 4.57
N ALA A 21 -12.14 0.18 4.53
CA ALA A 21 -13.46 -0.06 5.13
C ALA A 21 -14.19 -1.33 4.64
N PRO A 22 -14.22 -1.67 3.33
CA PRO A 22 -14.89 -2.88 2.84
C PRO A 22 -14.12 -4.18 3.11
N LEU A 23 -12.87 -4.12 3.56
CA LEU A 23 -11.95 -5.26 3.57
C LEU A 23 -12.07 -6.18 4.80
N ASN A 24 -12.74 -5.74 5.86
CA ASN A 24 -12.82 -6.46 7.15
C ASN A 24 -13.43 -7.87 7.11
N LYS A 25 -14.05 -8.27 5.97
CA LYS A 25 -14.74 -9.57 5.83
C LYS A 25 -13.99 -10.57 4.94
N LEU A 26 -12.84 -10.21 4.39
CA LEU A 26 -12.17 -10.97 3.32
C LEU A 26 -11.19 -12.05 3.80
N GLY A 27 -10.86 -12.13 5.10
CA GLY A 27 -9.92 -13.14 5.63
C GLY A 27 -8.58 -13.14 4.88
N ILE A 28 -8.14 -14.30 4.39
CA ILE A 28 -6.86 -14.46 3.68
C ILE A 28 -6.80 -13.66 2.35
N LEU A 29 -7.94 -13.36 1.73
CA LEU A 29 -8.01 -12.52 0.53
C LEU A 29 -7.61 -11.06 0.78
N LEU A 30 -7.48 -10.67 2.05
CA LEU A 30 -6.92 -9.37 2.42
C LEU A 30 -5.48 -9.21 1.94
N ILE A 31 -4.69 -10.28 1.86
CA ILE A 31 -3.29 -10.21 1.41
C ILE A 31 -3.20 -9.68 -0.02
N PRO A 32 -3.79 -10.32 -1.05
CA PRO A 32 -3.73 -9.82 -2.42
C PRO A 32 -4.50 -8.49 -2.56
N ALA A 33 -5.62 -8.32 -1.86
CA ALA A 33 -6.37 -7.06 -1.90
C ALA A 33 -5.53 -5.89 -1.38
N THR A 34 -4.87 -6.04 -0.23
CA THR A 34 -3.99 -5.01 0.33
C THR A 34 -2.83 -4.72 -0.62
N THR A 35 -2.19 -5.73 -1.20
CA THR A 35 -1.09 -5.55 -2.16
C THR A 35 -1.54 -4.72 -3.37
N ILE A 36 -2.69 -5.04 -3.96
CA ILE A 36 -3.21 -4.33 -5.13
C ILE A 36 -3.59 -2.89 -4.76
N ILE A 37 -4.32 -2.68 -3.66
CA ILE A 37 -4.73 -1.35 -3.21
C ILE A 37 -3.51 -0.50 -2.88
N THR A 38 -2.52 -1.07 -2.18
CA THR A 38 -1.27 -0.37 -1.88
C THR A 38 -0.54 0.04 -3.15
N SER A 39 -0.56 -0.81 -4.17
CA SER A 39 0.05 -0.50 -5.47
C SER A 39 -0.62 0.70 -6.14
N PHE A 40 -1.96 0.78 -6.13
CA PHE A 40 -2.67 1.96 -6.61
C PHE A 40 -2.33 3.23 -5.84
N ILE A 41 -2.30 3.15 -4.51
CA ILE A 41 -1.93 4.28 -3.66
C ILE A 41 -0.49 4.72 -3.94
N ASN A 42 0.41 3.76 -4.16
CA ASN A 42 1.82 4.03 -4.39
C ASN A 42 2.09 4.69 -5.77
N VAL A 43 1.22 4.53 -6.75
CA VAL A 43 1.27 5.33 -7.99
C VAL A 43 1.07 6.81 -7.69
N ALA A 44 0.12 7.13 -6.82
CA ALA A 44 -0.19 8.51 -6.42
C ALA A 44 0.84 9.09 -5.43
N ILE A 45 1.39 8.24 -4.56
CA ILE A 45 2.42 8.59 -3.56
C ILE A 45 3.72 7.84 -3.93
N PRO A 46 4.56 8.37 -4.84
CA PRO A 46 5.69 7.65 -5.43
C PRO A 46 6.88 7.52 -4.47
N SER A 47 6.63 7.40 -3.19
CA SER A 47 7.60 7.12 -2.14
C SER A 47 7.26 5.79 -1.50
N ALA A 48 8.08 4.77 -1.72
CA ALA A 48 7.83 3.44 -1.17
C ALA A 48 7.72 3.46 0.37
N SER A 49 8.65 4.16 1.06
CA SER A 49 8.63 4.28 2.51
C SER A 49 7.44 5.11 3.02
N GLY A 50 7.14 6.24 2.35
CA GLY A 50 6.00 7.08 2.71
C GLY A 50 4.66 6.36 2.50
N CYS A 51 4.51 5.65 1.39
CA CYS A 51 3.34 4.84 1.11
C CYS A 51 3.22 3.68 2.12
N ALA A 52 4.29 2.94 2.38
CA ALA A 52 4.29 1.84 3.34
C ALA A 52 3.91 2.31 4.75
N ALA A 53 4.41 3.47 5.19
CA ALA A 53 4.05 4.03 6.49
C ALA A 53 2.57 4.43 6.56
N ALA A 54 2.06 5.15 5.54
CA ALA A 54 0.68 5.61 5.50
C ALA A 54 -0.33 4.45 5.40
N VAL A 55 -0.08 3.53 4.47
CA VAL A 55 -0.92 2.35 4.24
C VAL A 55 -0.80 1.38 5.40
N GLY A 56 0.43 1.10 5.85
CA GLY A 56 0.72 0.16 6.94
C GLY A 56 0.01 0.53 8.23
N ALA A 57 0.02 1.80 8.61
CA ALA A 57 -0.68 2.28 9.81
C ALA A 57 -2.18 1.96 9.83
N THR A 58 -2.80 1.79 8.67
CA THR A 58 -4.24 1.49 8.56
C THR A 58 -4.51 0.03 8.24
N PHE A 59 -3.81 -0.54 7.25
CA PHE A 59 -4.12 -1.89 6.75
C PHE A 59 -3.56 -3.00 7.64
N ILE A 60 -2.37 -2.81 8.26
CA ILE A 60 -1.78 -3.83 9.13
C ILE A 60 -2.71 -4.15 10.31
N PRO A 61 -3.26 -3.18 11.07
CA PRO A 61 -4.22 -3.46 12.14
C PRO A 61 -5.48 -4.19 11.64
N VAL A 62 -5.98 -3.83 10.46
CA VAL A 62 -7.16 -4.47 9.85
C VAL A 62 -6.86 -5.94 9.52
N MET A 63 -5.70 -6.21 8.92
CA MET A 63 -5.27 -7.56 8.56
C MET A 63 -5.06 -8.44 9.79
N ILE A 64 -4.46 -7.89 10.85
CA ILE A 64 -4.25 -8.62 12.12
C ILE A 64 -5.59 -8.96 12.77
N ARG A 65 -6.55 -8.03 12.78
CA ARG A 65 -7.92 -8.30 13.27
C ARG A 65 -8.65 -9.36 12.46
N ALA A 66 -8.32 -9.48 11.17
CA ALA A 66 -8.84 -10.52 10.30
C ALA A 66 -8.10 -11.87 10.45
N GLY A 67 -7.14 -11.96 11.38
CA GLY A 67 -6.41 -13.18 11.70
C GLY A 67 -5.17 -13.41 10.85
N ILE A 68 -4.61 -12.38 10.21
CA ILE A 68 -3.36 -12.48 9.45
C ILE A 68 -2.19 -12.07 10.36
N ARG A 69 -1.09 -12.83 10.30
CA ARG A 69 0.11 -12.54 11.09
C ARG A 69 0.71 -11.17 10.73
N PRO A 70 1.28 -10.43 11.71
CA PRO A 70 1.87 -9.11 11.48
C PRO A 70 2.93 -9.10 10.36
N ALA A 71 3.74 -10.14 10.27
CA ALA A 71 4.78 -10.28 9.23
C ALA A 71 4.16 -10.38 7.82
N ALA A 72 3.10 -11.18 7.65
CA ALA A 72 2.38 -11.32 6.39
C ALA A 72 1.66 -10.03 6.00
N ALA A 73 1.07 -9.32 6.97
CA ALA A 73 0.44 -8.03 6.75
C ALA A 73 1.46 -6.97 6.29
N GLY A 74 2.63 -6.90 6.94
CA GLY A 74 3.72 -6.02 6.54
C GLY A 74 4.24 -6.36 5.14
N ALA A 75 4.42 -7.64 4.83
CA ALA A 75 4.86 -8.10 3.51
C ALA A 75 3.88 -7.71 2.40
N ALA A 76 2.57 -7.80 2.65
CA ALA A 76 1.53 -7.41 1.68
C ALA A 76 1.58 -5.91 1.36
N VAL A 77 1.78 -5.06 2.38
CA VAL A 77 1.95 -3.61 2.20
C VAL A 77 3.23 -3.31 1.41
N LEU A 78 4.37 -3.92 1.80
CA LEU A 78 5.64 -3.71 1.12
C LEU A 78 5.61 -4.17 -0.35
N MET A 79 4.99 -5.32 -0.63
CA MET A 79 4.83 -5.80 -2.01
C MET A 79 4.03 -4.80 -2.86
N GLY A 80 3.04 -4.13 -2.28
CA GLY A 80 2.26 -3.10 -2.96
C GLY A 80 3.06 -1.85 -3.32
N THR A 81 4.18 -1.57 -2.68
CA THR A 81 5.01 -0.39 -3.01
C THR A 81 5.70 -0.47 -4.38
N PHE A 82 5.53 -1.57 -5.10
CA PHE A 82 5.97 -1.72 -6.49
C PHE A 82 5.18 -0.83 -7.47
N GLY A 83 4.02 -0.30 -7.07
CA GLY A 83 3.20 0.61 -7.87
C GLY A 83 3.92 1.90 -8.28
N SER A 84 4.91 2.35 -7.52
CA SER A 84 5.70 3.54 -7.86
C SER A 84 6.43 3.44 -9.21
N ASN A 85 6.68 2.23 -9.72
CA ASN A 85 7.34 2.04 -11.01
C ASN A 85 6.57 2.67 -12.18
N ILE A 86 5.25 2.69 -12.12
CA ILE A 86 4.40 3.32 -13.15
C ILE A 86 4.03 4.77 -12.82
N SER A 87 4.61 5.35 -11.76
CA SER A 87 4.37 6.73 -11.42
C SER A 87 5.30 7.68 -12.18
N PRO A 88 4.77 8.76 -12.79
CA PRO A 88 5.62 9.79 -13.38
C PRO A 88 6.39 10.61 -12.34
N GLY A 89 6.02 10.52 -11.07
CA GLY A 89 6.69 11.21 -9.95
C GLY A 89 7.97 10.55 -9.47
N THR A 90 8.35 9.38 -9.99
CA THR A 90 9.58 8.69 -9.59
C THR A 90 10.79 9.16 -10.38
N SER A 91 11.88 9.45 -9.66
CA SER A 91 13.13 9.96 -10.27
C SER A 91 13.78 8.96 -11.21
N HIS A 92 13.67 7.65 -10.97
CA HIS A 92 14.27 6.65 -11.86
C HIS A 92 13.63 6.66 -13.25
N ASN A 93 12.32 6.85 -13.38
CA ASN A 93 11.66 6.96 -14.69
C ASN A 93 12.19 8.16 -15.49
N SER A 94 12.37 9.31 -14.84
CA SER A 94 12.91 10.50 -15.49
C SER A 94 14.37 10.34 -15.92
N VAL A 95 15.18 9.64 -15.13
CA VAL A 95 16.59 9.36 -15.46
C VAL A 95 16.67 8.40 -16.65
N VAL A 96 15.92 7.29 -16.62
CA VAL A 96 15.93 6.30 -17.71
C VAL A 96 15.41 6.92 -19.02
N ALA A 97 14.33 7.71 -18.96
CA ALA A 97 13.79 8.40 -20.15
C ALA A 97 14.84 9.31 -20.80
N LYS A 98 15.58 10.08 -19.98
CA LYS A 98 16.68 10.93 -20.48
C LYS A 98 17.80 10.13 -21.13
N ILE A 99 18.23 9.03 -20.53
CA ILE A 99 19.29 8.16 -21.06
C ILE A 99 18.84 7.49 -22.37
N ALA A 100 17.58 7.04 -22.42
CA ALA A 100 16.99 6.41 -23.58
C ALA A 100 16.58 7.41 -24.69
N ASN A 101 16.67 8.72 -24.41
CA ASN A 101 16.21 9.79 -25.29
C ASN A 101 14.75 9.60 -25.75
N MET A 102 13.88 9.24 -24.81
CA MET A 102 12.44 8.99 -24.97
C MET A 102 11.63 9.96 -24.14
N ASP A 103 10.36 10.16 -24.50
CA ASP A 103 9.40 10.78 -23.61
C ASP A 103 9.15 9.89 -22.37
N MET A 104 8.97 10.52 -21.20
CA MET A 104 8.79 9.78 -19.94
C MET A 104 7.48 8.97 -19.93
N MET A 105 6.42 9.49 -20.56
CA MET A 105 5.13 8.78 -20.61
C MET A 105 5.20 7.58 -21.57
N ASP A 106 5.98 7.69 -22.66
CA ASP A 106 6.21 6.58 -23.57
C ASP A 106 6.98 5.46 -22.87
N LEU A 107 8.01 5.81 -22.09
CA LEU A 107 8.74 4.85 -21.28
C LEU A 107 7.82 4.14 -20.27
N ILE A 108 7.00 4.90 -19.53
CA ILE A 108 6.06 4.34 -18.55
C ILE A 108 5.06 3.42 -19.24
N SER A 109 4.51 3.83 -20.39
CA SER A 109 3.55 3.00 -21.13
C SER A 109 4.15 1.68 -21.60
N LEU A 110 5.43 1.69 -21.99
CA LEU A 110 6.15 0.50 -22.42
C LEU A 110 6.28 -0.56 -21.33
N HIS A 111 6.60 -0.14 -20.09
CA HIS A 111 6.80 -1.11 -19.00
C HIS A 111 5.58 -1.31 -18.07
N THR A 112 4.51 -0.52 -18.23
CA THR A 112 3.28 -0.65 -17.43
C THR A 112 2.69 -2.06 -17.42
N PRO A 113 2.52 -2.77 -18.55
CA PRO A 113 1.96 -4.12 -18.55
C PRO A 113 2.81 -5.12 -17.74
N TYR A 114 4.13 -4.98 -17.81
CA TYR A 114 5.04 -5.83 -17.03
C TYR A 114 4.97 -5.51 -15.52
N SER A 115 4.87 -4.23 -15.17
CA SER A 115 4.73 -3.80 -13.77
C SER A 115 3.41 -4.29 -13.16
N ILE A 116 2.30 -4.22 -13.90
CA ILE A 116 1.00 -4.77 -13.46
C ILE A 116 1.10 -6.29 -13.30
N ALA A 117 1.68 -7.00 -14.27
CA ALA A 117 1.86 -8.44 -14.18
C ALA A 117 2.70 -8.83 -12.95
N MET A 118 3.78 -8.10 -12.65
CA MET A 118 4.62 -8.32 -11.47
C MET A 118 3.85 -8.13 -10.16
N VAL A 119 3.03 -7.10 -10.05
CA VAL A 119 2.19 -6.87 -8.86
C VAL A 119 1.18 -8.01 -8.67
N LEU A 120 0.53 -8.46 -9.75
CA LEU A 120 -0.44 -9.55 -9.69
C LEU A 120 0.22 -10.89 -9.34
N ILE A 121 1.33 -11.23 -9.99
CA ILE A 121 2.09 -12.45 -9.69
C ILE A 121 2.61 -12.40 -8.25
N GLY A 122 3.13 -11.26 -7.80
CA GLY A 122 3.60 -11.07 -6.44
C GLY A 122 2.47 -11.20 -5.41
N ALA A 123 1.30 -10.63 -5.67
CA ALA A 123 0.14 -10.75 -4.80
C ALA A 123 -0.34 -12.20 -4.66
N VAL A 124 -0.41 -12.94 -5.78
CA VAL A 124 -0.76 -14.36 -5.78
C VAL A 124 0.32 -15.19 -5.08
N GLY A 125 1.58 -14.99 -5.44
CA GLY A 125 2.72 -15.71 -4.87
C GLY A 125 2.81 -15.50 -3.35
N LEU A 126 2.68 -14.26 -2.88
CA LEU A 126 2.65 -13.95 -1.45
C LEU A 126 1.48 -14.64 -0.75
N THR A 127 0.30 -14.65 -1.36
CA THR A 127 -0.88 -15.31 -0.81
C THR A 127 -0.64 -16.83 -0.68
N ILE A 128 -0.05 -17.46 -1.69
CA ILE A 128 0.29 -18.90 -1.66
C ILE A 128 1.30 -19.18 -0.56
N VAL A 129 2.36 -18.37 -0.43
CA VAL A 129 3.37 -18.53 0.63
C VAL A 129 2.71 -18.40 2.01
N CYS A 130 1.86 -17.39 2.21
CA CYS A 130 1.16 -17.20 3.49
C CYS A 130 0.19 -18.35 3.81
N LEU A 131 -0.42 -18.97 2.79
CA LEU A 131 -1.25 -20.17 2.97
C LEU A 131 -0.40 -21.38 3.39
N ILE A 132 0.75 -21.60 2.74
CA ILE A 132 1.66 -22.71 3.06
C ILE A 132 2.22 -22.55 4.48
N LEU A 133 2.62 -21.33 4.86
CA LEU A 133 3.16 -21.03 6.19
C LEU A 133 2.06 -20.92 7.27
N ARG A 134 0.79 -21.03 6.90
CA ARG A 134 -0.38 -20.87 7.79
C ARG A 134 -0.40 -19.53 8.52
N ASP A 135 0.00 -18.46 7.85
CA ASP A 135 0.03 -17.10 8.39
C ASP A 135 -1.37 -16.48 8.63
N ASN A 136 -2.41 -17.28 8.46
CA ASN A 136 -3.79 -16.98 8.83
C ASN A 136 -4.16 -17.37 10.27
N LYS A 137 -3.17 -17.71 11.09
CA LYS A 137 -3.35 -18.05 12.52
C LYS A 137 -2.25 -17.37 13.35
N PRO A 138 -2.42 -16.10 13.72
CA PRO A 138 -1.45 -15.39 14.56
C PRO A 138 -1.38 -16.07 15.94
N THR A 139 -0.19 -16.15 16.49
CA THR A 139 0.04 -16.63 17.85
C THR A 139 -0.35 -15.55 18.86
N ALA A 140 -0.87 -15.95 20.03
CA ALA A 140 -1.27 -14.99 21.09
C ALA A 140 -0.13 -14.02 21.45
N LYS A 141 1.12 -14.50 21.49
CA LYS A 141 2.30 -13.68 21.77
C LYS A 141 2.55 -12.64 20.67
N GLU A 142 2.40 -12.98 19.39
CA GLU A 142 2.56 -12.03 18.27
C GLU A 142 1.51 -10.92 18.31
N LEU A 143 0.30 -11.24 18.74
CA LEU A 143 -0.75 -10.25 18.92
C LEU A 143 -0.45 -9.34 20.12
N GLU A 144 0.01 -9.89 21.22
CA GLU A 144 0.39 -9.13 22.42
C GLU A 144 1.55 -8.18 22.13
N ASP A 145 2.61 -8.67 21.50
CA ASP A 145 3.77 -7.87 21.10
C ASP A 145 3.36 -6.74 20.14
N TYR A 146 2.45 -7.02 19.20
CA TYR A 146 1.94 -6.01 18.27
C TYR A 146 1.12 -4.93 19.00
N TYR A 147 0.17 -5.32 19.85
CA TYR A 147 -0.67 -4.35 20.56
C TYR A 147 0.12 -3.52 21.55
N THR A 148 1.09 -4.11 22.24
CA THR A 148 2.00 -3.40 23.15
C THR A 148 2.84 -2.36 22.40
N SER A 149 3.28 -2.69 21.18
CA SER A 149 4.05 -1.76 20.32
C SER A 149 3.16 -0.68 19.66
N ALA A 150 1.89 -0.99 19.41
CA ALA A 150 0.95 -0.11 18.71
C ALA A 150 0.31 0.95 19.62
N ASP A 151 0.29 0.74 20.93
CA ASP A 151 -0.30 1.67 21.93
C ASP A 151 0.45 3.03 21.97
N HIS A 152 1.62 3.11 21.34
CA HIS A 152 2.38 4.34 21.16
C HIS A 152 2.04 5.15 19.89
N SER A 153 1.14 4.68 19.03
CA SER A 153 0.76 5.38 17.79
C SER A 153 -0.74 5.67 17.70
N GLY A 154 -1.12 6.77 18.34
CA GLY A 154 -2.25 7.67 18.04
C GLY A 154 -3.60 7.12 17.58
N GLY A 155 -4.64 7.57 18.33
CA GLY A 155 -6.04 7.27 18.24
C GLY A 155 -6.74 7.32 16.88
N ILE A 156 -7.88 6.63 16.83
CA ILE A 156 -8.80 6.51 15.70
C ILE A 156 -9.46 7.86 15.40
N GLU A 157 -8.99 8.53 14.36
CA GLU A 157 -9.59 9.75 13.85
C GLU A 157 -10.76 9.44 12.90
N ARG A 158 -11.86 10.19 12.97
CA ARG A 158 -13.05 9.99 12.12
C ARG A 158 -12.73 10.19 10.64
N ILE A 159 -13.23 9.29 9.79
CA ILE A 159 -13.04 9.33 8.34
C ILE A 159 -13.81 10.53 7.78
N ASN A 160 -13.11 11.41 7.04
CA ASN A 160 -13.72 12.49 6.28
C ASN A 160 -13.67 12.15 4.78
N PRO A 161 -14.80 11.80 4.13
CA PRO A 161 -14.82 11.35 2.74
C PRO A 161 -14.37 12.43 1.74
N LEU A 162 -14.60 13.70 2.05
CA LEU A 162 -14.16 14.81 1.21
C LEU A 162 -12.62 14.92 1.17
N LYS A 163 -11.94 14.68 2.30
CA LYS A 163 -10.49 14.65 2.35
C LYS A 163 -9.88 13.41 1.67
N ALA A 164 -10.64 12.31 1.57
CA ALA A 164 -10.17 11.09 0.90
C ALA A 164 -10.09 11.26 -0.63
N ILE A 165 -10.97 12.09 -1.21
CA ILE A 165 -11.05 12.29 -2.67
C ILE A 165 -10.08 13.38 -3.14
N ALA A 166 -9.69 14.31 -2.26
CA ALA A 166 -8.83 15.44 -2.62
C ALA A 166 -7.54 15.08 -3.38
N PRO A 167 -6.79 13.98 -3.04
CA PRO A 167 -5.58 13.61 -3.79
C PRO A 167 -5.85 13.09 -5.21
N LEU A 168 -7.10 12.74 -5.54
CA LEU A 168 -7.49 12.20 -6.85
C LEU A 168 -7.92 13.30 -7.84
N VAL A 169 -8.10 14.53 -7.36
CA VAL A 169 -8.45 15.67 -8.22
C VAL A 169 -7.17 16.34 -8.68
N PRO A 170 -6.83 16.27 -9.98
CA PRO A 170 -5.68 16.98 -10.52
C PRO A 170 -5.94 18.49 -10.41
N LEU A 171 -5.03 19.22 -9.82
CA LEU A 171 -4.96 20.67 -9.84
C LEU A 171 -4.31 21.17 -11.12
#